data_f9906d62bd663f106e208edb18103324
#
_entry.id   f9906d62bd663f106e208edb18103324
#
_cell.length_a   1.000
_cell.length_b   1.000
_cell.length_c   1.000
_cell.angle_alpha   90.00
_cell.angle_beta   90.00
_cell.angle_gamma   90.00
#
_symmetry.space_group_name_H-M   'P 1'
#
loop_
_entity.id
_entity.type
_entity.pdbx_description
1 polymer ?
#
loop_
_entity_poly.entity_id
_entity_poly.type
_entity_poly.pdbx_seq_one_letter_code
_entity_poly.pdbx_strand_id
1 'polypeptide(L)'
;PSVPIVAIVTEKKGVVFAPYNPVWKKQRKFSHSTLRHFGLGKHSLEPKIIEEFKYVKDEILKHGEEQFNPFPIIGNAVSNVICSMAFGRRFDYDDAEFKNMLNLISRVLEVSLNSQVLLVNICPWLYYLPFGPFREFRQSVLDITAFLKNIIRQHRESLDVQYPRDFIDMYLLHSDEEKKINGESSFNEDYLFFIIGDLFIAGTDTTSNTLLWSLLYMSLHPVT
;
A
#
# COMPACT_ATOMS: atom_id res chain seq x y z
N PRO A 1 -5.44 -7.68 22.18
CA PRO A 1 -6.80 -7.32 21.79
C PRO A 1 -6.74 -6.45 20.55
N SER A 2 -7.35 -6.92 19.45
CA SER A 2 -7.42 -6.13 18.22
C SER A 2 -8.41 -4.97 18.43
N VAL A 3 -8.05 -3.79 17.93
CA VAL A 3 -8.93 -2.62 17.90
C VAL A 3 -10.18 -2.97 17.06
N PRO A 4 -11.41 -2.85 17.58
CA PRO A 4 -12.62 -3.34 16.90
C PRO A 4 -12.79 -2.87 15.46
N ILE A 5 -12.60 -1.58 15.17
CA ILE A 5 -12.71 -1.02 13.82
C ILE A 5 -11.73 -1.70 12.85
N VAL A 6 -10.50 -1.91 13.29
CA VAL A 6 -9.46 -2.56 12.48
C VAL A 6 -9.83 -4.02 12.23
N ALA A 7 -10.31 -4.74 13.27
CA ALA A 7 -10.73 -6.12 13.13
C ALA A 7 -11.91 -6.30 12.15
N ILE A 8 -12.84 -5.34 12.13
CA ILE A 8 -13.98 -5.32 11.20
C ILE A 8 -13.48 -5.09 9.76
N VAL A 9 -12.66 -4.06 9.56
CA VAL A 9 -12.21 -3.63 8.23
C VAL A 9 -11.26 -4.63 7.60
N THR A 10 -10.30 -5.15 8.38
CA THR A 10 -9.27 -6.07 7.86
C THR A 10 -9.70 -7.54 7.91
N GLU A 11 -10.87 -7.85 8.47
CA GLU A 11 -11.31 -9.23 8.70
C GLU A 11 -10.24 -10.06 9.42
N LYS A 12 -9.37 -9.40 10.19
CA LYS A 12 -8.19 -9.99 10.86
C LYS A 12 -7.17 -10.62 9.88
N LYS A 13 -7.15 -10.16 8.64
CA LYS A 13 -6.19 -10.55 7.59
C LYS A 13 -5.10 -9.49 7.43
N GLY A 14 -4.12 -9.75 6.55
CA GLY A 14 -2.95 -8.89 6.37
C GLY A 14 -1.79 -9.26 7.28
N VAL A 15 -0.79 -8.39 7.39
CA VAL A 15 0.41 -8.62 8.22
C VAL A 15 0.58 -7.60 9.35
N VAL A 16 -0.05 -6.42 9.24
CA VAL A 16 0.06 -5.34 10.23
C VAL A 16 -0.91 -5.54 11.39
N PHE A 17 -2.17 -5.80 11.10
CA PHE A 17 -3.25 -5.84 12.10
C PHE A 17 -3.80 -7.23 12.40
N ALA A 18 -3.38 -8.24 11.66
CA ALA A 18 -3.83 -9.61 11.87
C ALA A 18 -3.31 -10.18 13.20
N PRO A 19 -4.09 -11.01 13.91
CA PRO A 19 -3.66 -11.64 15.14
C PRO A 19 -2.55 -12.66 14.88
N TYR A 20 -1.63 -12.78 15.83
CA TYR A 20 -0.58 -13.80 15.77
C TYR A 20 -1.18 -15.21 15.75
N ASN A 21 -0.96 -15.93 14.66
CA ASN A 21 -1.34 -17.32 14.48
C ASN A 21 -0.42 -17.99 13.43
N PRO A 22 -0.51 -19.32 13.21
CA PRO A 22 0.31 -20.00 12.20
C PRO A 22 0.17 -19.44 10.78
N VAL A 23 -1.04 -19.05 10.37
CA VAL A 23 -1.30 -18.44 9.04
C VAL A 23 -0.59 -17.11 8.93
N TRP A 24 -0.76 -16.21 9.92
CA TRP A 24 -0.05 -14.93 9.97
C TRP A 24 1.47 -15.10 9.87
N LYS A 25 2.02 -16.08 10.61
CA LYS A 25 3.47 -16.36 10.58
C LYS A 25 3.95 -16.76 9.18
N LYS A 26 3.18 -17.59 8.47
CA LYS A 26 3.46 -17.97 7.07
C LYS A 26 3.38 -16.74 6.15
N GLN A 27 2.29 -15.98 6.23
CA GLN A 27 2.06 -14.77 5.41
C GLN A 27 3.18 -13.74 5.60
N ARG A 28 3.53 -13.44 6.85
CA ARG A 28 4.60 -12.49 7.16
C ARG A 28 5.97 -12.98 6.67
N LYS A 29 6.29 -14.26 6.86
CA LYS A 29 7.55 -14.84 6.38
C LYS A 29 7.66 -14.74 4.87
N PHE A 30 6.59 -15.13 4.16
CA PHE A 30 6.51 -15.05 2.72
C PHE A 30 6.67 -13.59 2.24
N SER A 31 5.86 -12.68 2.77
CA SER A 31 5.89 -11.27 2.38
C SER A 31 7.27 -10.65 2.55
N HIS A 32 7.90 -10.87 3.70
CA HIS A 32 9.24 -10.35 3.96
C HIS A 32 10.30 -10.95 3.01
N SER A 33 10.27 -12.27 2.76
CA SER A 33 11.24 -12.91 1.85
C SER A 33 11.05 -12.46 0.40
N THR A 34 9.81 -12.31 -0.05
CA THR A 34 9.47 -11.90 -1.41
C THR A 34 9.81 -10.43 -1.64
N LEU A 35 9.48 -9.54 -0.70
CA LEU A 35 9.88 -8.13 -0.80
C LEU A 35 11.40 -7.97 -0.83
N ARG A 36 12.13 -8.76 -0.04
CA ARG A 36 13.60 -8.81 -0.11
C ARG A 36 14.11 -9.35 -1.44
N HIS A 37 13.37 -10.27 -2.09
CA HIS A 37 13.70 -10.72 -3.44
C HIS A 37 13.63 -9.55 -4.43
N PHE A 38 12.60 -8.71 -4.34
CA PHE A 38 12.42 -7.52 -5.18
C PHE A 38 13.23 -6.29 -4.73
N GLY A 39 14.09 -6.43 -3.73
CA GLY A 39 15.09 -5.43 -3.37
C GLY A 39 14.89 -4.73 -2.03
N LEU A 40 13.84 -5.01 -1.28
CA LEU A 40 13.62 -4.39 0.03
C LEU A 40 14.83 -4.63 0.96
N GLY A 41 15.45 -3.55 1.43
CA GLY A 41 16.64 -3.59 2.28
C GLY A 41 17.90 -4.12 1.59
N LYS A 42 17.98 -4.01 0.26
CA LYS A 42 19.16 -4.40 -0.54
C LYS A 42 19.57 -3.28 -1.48
N HIS A 43 20.85 -3.26 -1.86
CA HIS A 43 21.38 -2.35 -2.88
C HIS A 43 20.68 -2.51 -4.26
N SER A 44 20.06 -3.66 -4.54
CA SER A 44 19.33 -3.88 -5.79
C SER A 44 18.07 -3.00 -5.96
N LEU A 45 17.59 -2.36 -4.90
CA LEU A 45 16.51 -1.36 -4.97
C LEU A 45 17.02 0.03 -5.37
N GLU A 46 18.29 0.32 -5.14
CA GLU A 46 18.90 1.61 -5.37
C GLU A 46 18.72 2.13 -6.82
N PRO A 47 18.92 1.32 -7.88
CA PRO A 47 18.68 1.77 -9.25
C PRO A 47 17.23 2.24 -9.48
N LYS A 48 16.25 1.58 -8.89
CA LYS A 48 14.84 1.98 -9.00
C LYS A 48 14.56 3.30 -8.29
N ILE A 49 15.18 3.52 -7.13
CA ILE A 49 15.09 4.78 -6.39
C ILE A 49 15.76 5.91 -7.17
N ILE A 50 16.95 5.66 -7.76
CA ILE A 50 17.66 6.64 -8.57
C ILE A 50 16.86 6.99 -9.83
N GLU A 51 16.23 6.00 -10.46
CA GLU A 51 15.36 6.22 -11.60
C GLU A 51 14.18 7.12 -11.22
N GLU A 52 13.49 6.80 -10.12
CA GLU A 52 12.35 7.60 -9.63
C GLU A 52 12.79 9.03 -9.26
N PHE A 53 13.99 9.19 -8.69
CA PHE A 53 14.54 10.50 -8.37
C PHE A 53 14.72 11.40 -9.61
N LYS A 54 14.98 10.85 -10.78
CA LYS A 54 15.04 11.64 -12.03
C LYS A 54 13.69 12.29 -12.34
N TYR A 55 12.60 11.54 -12.18
CA TYR A 55 11.23 12.07 -12.35
C TYR A 55 10.89 13.14 -11.31
N VAL A 56 11.29 12.93 -10.04
CA VAL A 56 11.17 13.95 -8.99
C VAL A 56 11.88 15.24 -9.38
N LYS A 57 13.13 15.12 -9.85
CA LYS A 57 13.93 16.26 -10.30
C LYS A 57 13.24 16.99 -11.46
N ASP A 58 12.80 16.26 -12.48
CA ASP A 58 12.14 16.82 -13.65
C ASP A 58 10.84 17.53 -13.26
N GLU A 59 10.07 16.97 -12.32
CA GLU A 59 8.84 17.58 -11.82
C GLU A 59 9.11 18.88 -11.06
N ILE A 60 10.13 18.91 -10.20
CA ILE A 60 10.55 20.11 -9.48
C ILE A 60 11.01 21.19 -10.46
N LEU A 61 11.77 20.83 -11.48
CA LEU A 61 12.29 21.78 -12.47
C LEU A 61 11.19 22.48 -13.30
N LYS A 62 10.01 21.86 -13.45
CA LYS A 62 8.86 22.50 -14.11
C LYS A 62 8.36 23.75 -13.39
N HIS A 63 8.58 23.84 -12.09
CA HIS A 63 8.16 25.00 -11.28
C HIS A 63 9.11 26.20 -11.40
N GLY A 64 10.33 26.01 -11.93
CA GLY A 64 11.32 27.09 -12.08
C GLY A 64 11.64 27.74 -10.72
N GLU A 65 11.43 29.06 -10.63
CA GLU A 65 11.60 29.87 -9.42
C GLU A 65 10.30 30.06 -8.61
N GLU A 66 9.19 29.45 -9.06
CA GLU A 66 7.91 29.58 -8.38
C GLU A 66 7.84 28.71 -7.13
N GLN A 67 7.09 29.17 -6.14
CA GLN A 67 6.82 28.38 -4.95
C GLN A 67 5.89 27.22 -5.28
N PHE A 68 6.22 26.04 -4.81
CA PHE A 68 5.41 24.84 -5.02
C PHE A 68 5.27 23.99 -3.74
N ASN A 69 4.26 23.15 -3.71
CA ASN A 69 4.08 22.18 -2.64
C ASN A 69 4.81 20.87 -2.99
N PRO A 70 5.87 20.48 -2.27
CA PRO A 70 6.62 19.26 -2.56
C PRO A 70 5.87 17.98 -2.15
N PHE A 71 4.79 18.09 -1.35
CA PHE A 71 4.07 16.93 -0.81
C PHE A 71 3.58 15.95 -1.87
N PRO A 72 2.88 16.37 -2.94
CA PRO A 72 2.43 15.43 -3.97
C PRO A 72 3.59 14.77 -4.73
N ILE A 73 4.65 15.51 -5.01
CA ILE A 73 5.81 15.00 -5.76
C ILE A 73 6.51 13.89 -4.97
N ILE A 74 6.82 14.15 -3.71
CA ILE A 74 7.48 13.17 -2.83
C ILE A 74 6.55 11.97 -2.54
N GLY A 75 5.27 12.22 -2.30
CA GLY A 75 4.27 11.15 -2.09
C GLY A 75 4.16 10.22 -3.31
N ASN A 76 4.09 10.77 -4.50
CA ASN A 76 4.04 10.02 -5.75
C ASN A 76 5.31 9.18 -5.94
N ALA A 77 6.48 9.77 -5.71
CA ALA A 77 7.75 9.07 -5.87
C ALA A 77 7.88 7.88 -4.92
N VAL A 78 7.61 8.08 -3.63
CA VAL A 78 7.65 7.01 -2.63
C VAL A 78 6.66 5.90 -2.98
N SER A 79 5.43 6.26 -3.38
CA SER A 79 4.41 5.29 -3.79
C SER A 79 4.84 4.49 -5.03
N ASN A 80 5.52 5.13 -6.00
CA ASN A 80 6.03 4.45 -7.18
C ASN A 80 7.12 3.43 -6.87
N VAL A 81 7.99 3.70 -5.90
CA VAL A 81 8.95 2.69 -5.45
C VAL A 81 8.23 1.45 -4.91
N ILE A 82 7.12 1.64 -4.14
CA ILE A 82 6.29 0.53 -3.66
C ILE A 82 5.59 -0.16 -4.82
N CYS A 83 5.02 0.58 -5.78
CA CYS A 83 4.38 0.04 -6.98
C CYS A 83 5.34 -0.83 -7.78
N SER A 84 6.60 -0.42 -7.91
CA SER A 84 7.62 -1.18 -8.63
C SER A 84 7.92 -2.55 -8.01
N MET A 85 7.69 -2.71 -6.71
CA MET A 85 7.86 -4.00 -6.01
C MET A 85 6.56 -4.80 -5.96
N ALA A 86 5.43 -4.12 -5.72
CA ALA A 86 4.13 -4.76 -5.52
C ALA A 86 3.43 -5.11 -6.83
N PHE A 87 3.51 -4.23 -7.84
CA PHE A 87 2.81 -4.33 -9.13
C PHE A 87 3.77 -4.47 -10.32
N GLY A 88 5.07 -4.55 -10.10
CA GLY A 88 6.08 -4.72 -11.14
C GLY A 88 6.23 -3.52 -12.10
N ARG A 89 5.55 -2.41 -11.84
CA ARG A 89 5.55 -1.23 -12.72
C ARG A 89 5.59 0.08 -11.95
N ARG A 90 6.11 1.10 -12.63
CA ARG A 90 6.01 2.51 -12.28
C ARG A 90 4.77 3.11 -12.94
N PHE A 91 4.20 4.15 -12.34
CA PHE A 91 3.14 4.97 -12.92
C PHE A 91 3.64 6.38 -13.19
N ASP A 92 3.11 7.01 -14.23
CA ASP A 92 3.32 8.43 -14.43
C ASP A 92 2.54 9.24 -13.38
N TYR A 93 3.09 10.39 -12.98
CA TYR A 93 2.46 11.23 -11.95
C TYR A 93 1.09 11.79 -12.39
N ASP A 94 0.86 11.84 -13.70
CA ASP A 94 -0.42 12.25 -14.29
C ASP A 94 -1.38 11.09 -14.55
N ASP A 95 -0.96 9.84 -14.33
CA ASP A 95 -1.78 8.66 -14.54
C ASP A 95 -3.05 8.69 -13.67
N ALA A 96 -4.21 8.56 -14.29
CA ALA A 96 -5.49 8.64 -13.60
C ALA A 96 -5.74 7.47 -12.65
N GLU A 97 -5.26 6.27 -13.00
CA GLU A 97 -5.37 5.06 -12.15
C GLU A 97 -4.53 5.23 -10.89
N PHE A 98 -3.29 5.74 -11.04
CA PHE A 98 -2.39 6.02 -9.93
C PHE A 98 -2.94 7.08 -8.99
N LYS A 99 -3.39 8.23 -9.53
CA LYS A 99 -4.03 9.29 -8.74
C LYS A 99 -5.25 8.78 -7.99
N ASN A 100 -6.09 7.97 -8.65
CA ASN A 100 -7.24 7.36 -8.01
C ASN A 100 -6.84 6.44 -6.85
N MET A 101 -5.84 5.59 -7.04
CA MET A 101 -5.32 4.71 -5.99
C MET A 101 -4.84 5.49 -4.76
N LEU A 102 -4.02 6.53 -4.97
CA LEU A 102 -3.50 7.35 -3.87
C LEU A 102 -4.62 8.11 -3.15
N ASN A 103 -5.60 8.63 -3.89
CA ASN A 103 -6.76 9.30 -3.32
C ASN A 103 -7.61 8.33 -2.47
N LEU A 104 -7.83 7.10 -2.93
CA LEU A 104 -8.57 6.09 -2.18
C LEU A 104 -7.85 5.72 -0.87
N ILE A 105 -6.53 5.55 -0.91
CA ILE A 105 -5.71 5.27 0.29
C ILE A 105 -5.79 6.43 1.27
N SER A 106 -5.54 7.66 0.80
CA SER A 106 -5.58 8.87 1.63
C SER A 106 -6.96 9.06 2.27
N ARG A 107 -8.02 8.84 1.50
CA ARG A 107 -9.40 8.95 1.98
C ARG A 107 -9.72 7.94 3.09
N VAL A 108 -9.29 6.68 2.96
CA VAL A 108 -9.48 5.68 4.02
C VAL A 108 -8.76 6.10 5.30
N LEU A 109 -7.52 6.59 5.19
CA LEU A 109 -6.75 7.07 6.34
C LEU A 109 -7.41 8.29 6.99
N GLU A 110 -7.76 9.31 6.21
CA GLU A 110 -8.40 10.54 6.68
C GLU A 110 -9.71 10.24 7.41
N VAL A 111 -10.62 9.49 6.79
CA VAL A 111 -11.91 9.18 7.39
C VAL A 111 -11.77 8.26 8.60
N SER A 112 -10.77 7.36 8.62
CA SER A 112 -10.51 6.48 9.77
C SER A 112 -10.10 7.24 11.04
N LEU A 113 -9.50 8.42 10.89
CA LEU A 113 -9.10 9.29 11.99
C LEU A 113 -10.23 10.21 12.48
N ASN A 114 -11.38 10.22 11.81
CA ASN A 114 -12.54 10.98 12.26
C ASN A 114 -12.99 10.52 13.65
N SER A 115 -13.14 11.46 14.57
CA SER A 115 -13.49 11.18 15.98
C SER A 115 -14.78 10.38 16.15
N GLN A 116 -15.76 10.59 15.27
CA GLN A 116 -17.01 9.82 15.28
C GLN A 116 -16.78 8.38 14.82
N VAL A 117 -15.95 8.16 13.79
CA VAL A 117 -15.59 6.82 13.30
C VAL A 117 -14.81 6.06 14.39
N LEU A 118 -13.99 6.73 15.19
CA LEU A 118 -13.29 6.10 16.31
C LEU A 118 -14.23 5.55 17.39
N LEU A 119 -15.48 6.07 17.49
CA LEU A 119 -16.49 5.51 18.39
C LEU A 119 -16.87 4.06 18.07
N VAL A 120 -16.61 3.58 16.86
CA VAL A 120 -16.77 2.16 16.47
C VAL A 120 -15.93 1.25 17.38
N ASN A 121 -14.84 1.74 17.96
CA ASN A 121 -14.04 0.97 18.91
C ASN A 121 -14.74 0.70 20.25
N ILE A 122 -15.69 1.55 20.62
CA ILE A 122 -16.51 1.41 21.83
C ILE A 122 -17.83 0.70 21.47
N CYS A 123 -18.43 1.12 20.35
CA CYS A 123 -19.73 0.63 19.89
C CYS A 123 -19.61 0.08 18.44
N PRO A 124 -19.16 -1.18 18.23
CA PRO A 124 -18.87 -1.73 16.91
C PRO A 124 -20.04 -1.73 15.91
N TRP A 125 -21.28 -1.77 16.40
CA TRP A 125 -22.48 -1.71 15.56
C TRP A 125 -22.64 -0.37 14.80
N LEU A 126 -22.00 0.72 15.26
CA LEU A 126 -21.98 2.00 14.57
C LEU A 126 -21.41 1.91 13.15
N TYR A 127 -20.49 0.98 12.90
CA TYR A 127 -19.94 0.73 11.57
C TYR A 127 -21.01 0.47 10.51
N TYR A 128 -22.11 -0.15 10.91
CA TYR A 128 -23.19 -0.54 9.98
C TYR A 128 -24.25 0.54 9.74
N LEU A 129 -24.13 1.69 10.40
CA LEU A 129 -25.08 2.80 10.19
C LEU A 129 -25.02 3.31 8.73
N PRO A 130 -26.17 3.52 8.07
CA PRO A 130 -26.22 3.88 6.67
C PRO A 130 -26.05 5.37 6.37
N PHE A 131 -25.55 6.17 7.32
CA PHE A 131 -25.44 7.64 7.22
C PHE A 131 -24.18 8.17 7.89
N GLY A 132 -23.88 9.43 7.58
CA GLY A 132 -22.77 10.17 8.18
C GLY A 132 -21.39 9.55 7.92
N PRO A 133 -20.41 9.82 8.79
CA PRO A 133 -19.03 9.37 8.61
C PRO A 133 -18.86 7.85 8.63
N PHE A 134 -19.78 7.11 9.24
CA PHE A 134 -19.75 5.65 9.23
C PHE A 134 -19.99 5.08 7.82
N ARG A 135 -20.98 5.66 7.09
CA ARG A 135 -21.24 5.31 5.70
C ARG A 135 -20.05 5.69 4.81
N GLU A 136 -19.52 6.89 5.01
CA GLU A 136 -18.38 7.39 4.23
C GLU A 136 -17.14 6.50 4.42
N PHE A 137 -16.82 6.15 5.65
CA PHE A 137 -15.72 5.25 5.97
C PHE A 137 -15.90 3.88 5.31
N ARG A 138 -17.07 3.28 5.47
CA ARG A 138 -17.37 1.99 4.84
C ARG A 138 -17.27 2.06 3.32
N GLN A 139 -17.78 3.13 2.68
CA GLN A 139 -17.68 3.31 1.25
C GLN A 139 -16.21 3.43 0.80
N SER A 140 -15.41 4.21 1.50
CA SER A 140 -13.98 4.35 1.20
C SER A 140 -13.23 3.01 1.29
N VAL A 141 -13.55 2.19 2.28
CA VAL A 141 -13.00 0.81 2.40
C VAL A 141 -13.45 -0.07 1.25
N LEU A 142 -14.71 0.01 0.83
CA LEU A 142 -15.22 -0.77 -0.31
C LEU A 142 -14.56 -0.34 -1.63
N ASP A 143 -14.39 0.97 -1.84
CA ASP A 143 -13.80 1.52 -3.06
C ASP A 143 -12.34 1.06 -3.22
N ILE A 144 -11.51 1.18 -2.18
CA ILE A 144 -10.11 0.69 -2.24
C ILE A 144 -10.04 -0.83 -2.36
N THR A 145 -10.95 -1.55 -1.71
CA THR A 145 -11.03 -3.01 -1.84
C THR A 145 -11.31 -3.43 -3.27
N ALA A 146 -12.31 -2.81 -3.90
CA ALA A 146 -12.68 -3.09 -5.29
C ALA A 146 -11.52 -2.78 -6.24
N PHE A 147 -10.83 -1.66 -6.02
CA PHE A 147 -9.67 -1.26 -6.81
C PHE A 147 -8.52 -2.29 -6.72
N LEU A 148 -8.10 -2.66 -5.51
CA LEU A 148 -7.01 -3.62 -5.32
C LEU A 148 -7.38 -5.03 -5.82
N LYS A 149 -8.61 -5.47 -5.62
CA LYS A 149 -9.10 -6.75 -6.16
C LYS A 149 -9.07 -6.76 -7.69
N ASN A 150 -9.36 -5.63 -8.34
CA ASN A 150 -9.24 -5.52 -9.79
C ASN A 150 -7.79 -5.67 -10.27
N ILE A 151 -6.83 -5.06 -9.57
CA ILE A 151 -5.39 -5.24 -9.89
C ILE A 151 -4.96 -6.70 -9.74
N ILE A 152 -5.36 -7.37 -8.65
CA ILE A 152 -5.05 -8.79 -8.43
C ILE A 152 -5.64 -9.65 -9.55
N ARG A 153 -6.87 -9.37 -9.98
CA ARG A 153 -7.51 -10.07 -11.09
C ARG A 153 -6.74 -9.90 -12.40
N GLN A 154 -6.32 -8.68 -12.72
CA GLN A 154 -5.51 -8.40 -13.92
C GLN A 154 -4.18 -9.17 -13.90
N HIS A 155 -3.53 -9.26 -12.72
CA HIS A 155 -2.31 -10.08 -12.56
C HIS A 155 -2.62 -11.56 -12.77
N ARG A 156 -3.72 -12.06 -12.22
CA ARG A 156 -4.14 -13.46 -12.40
C ARG A 156 -4.38 -13.81 -13.88
N GLU A 157 -5.01 -12.91 -14.63
CA GLU A 157 -5.29 -13.08 -16.07
C GLU A 157 -4.01 -13.06 -16.92
N SER A 158 -2.96 -12.34 -16.50
CA SER A 158 -1.70 -12.16 -17.22
C SER A 158 -0.51 -12.87 -16.57
N LEU A 159 -0.76 -13.80 -15.64
CA LEU A 159 0.28 -14.47 -14.86
C LEU A 159 1.17 -15.37 -15.72
N ASP A 160 2.48 -15.10 -15.73
CA ASP A 160 3.48 -15.99 -16.32
C ASP A 160 4.17 -16.79 -15.21
N VAL A 161 4.03 -18.11 -15.29
CA VAL A 161 4.59 -19.03 -14.29
C VAL A 161 6.12 -19.06 -14.32
N GLN A 162 6.73 -18.79 -15.48
CA GLN A 162 8.19 -18.84 -15.64
C GLN A 162 8.88 -17.54 -15.23
N TYR A 163 8.19 -16.41 -15.38
CA TYR A 163 8.77 -15.07 -15.16
C TYR A 163 7.86 -14.19 -14.28
N PRO A 164 7.80 -14.47 -12.94
CA PRO A 164 7.03 -13.64 -12.03
C PRO A 164 7.62 -12.22 -11.98
N ARG A 165 6.78 -11.23 -12.23
CA ARG A 165 7.15 -9.82 -12.40
C ARG A 165 7.35 -9.09 -11.08
N ASP A 166 6.55 -9.48 -10.05
CA ASP A 166 6.34 -8.69 -8.85
C ASP A 166 5.84 -9.53 -7.66
N PHE A 167 5.53 -8.84 -6.57
CA PHE A 167 5.03 -9.47 -5.35
C PHE A 167 3.70 -10.21 -5.56
N ILE A 168 2.78 -9.65 -6.34
CA ILE A 168 1.47 -10.27 -6.61
C ILE A 168 1.65 -11.58 -7.36
N ASP A 169 2.44 -11.58 -8.44
CA ASP A 169 2.71 -12.80 -9.22
C ASP A 169 3.30 -13.90 -8.34
N MET A 170 4.31 -13.57 -7.52
CA MET A 170 4.94 -14.53 -6.61
C MET A 170 3.95 -15.08 -5.58
N TYR A 171 3.05 -14.25 -5.07
CA TYR A 171 2.03 -14.68 -4.12
C TYR A 171 1.02 -15.64 -4.77
N LEU A 172 0.55 -15.30 -5.96
CA LEU A 172 -0.40 -16.10 -6.71
C LEU A 172 0.18 -17.48 -7.06
N LEU A 173 1.44 -17.51 -7.51
CA LEU A 173 2.15 -18.78 -7.79
C LEU A 173 2.30 -19.63 -6.52
N HIS A 174 2.72 -19.03 -5.43
CA HIS A 174 2.87 -19.74 -4.15
C HIS A 174 1.53 -20.30 -3.63
N SER A 175 0.45 -19.53 -3.79
CA SER A 175 -0.91 -19.99 -3.46
C SER A 175 -1.31 -21.23 -4.28
N ASP A 176 -1.03 -21.19 -5.58
CA ASP A 176 -1.37 -22.28 -6.49
C ASP A 176 -0.53 -23.55 -6.24
N GLU A 177 0.76 -23.38 -5.90
CA GLU A 177 1.64 -24.48 -5.49
C GLU A 177 1.16 -25.16 -4.19
N GLU A 178 0.86 -24.35 -3.16
CA GLU A 178 0.37 -24.88 -1.88
C GLU A 178 -0.96 -25.64 -2.06
N LYS A 179 -1.88 -25.14 -2.91
CA LYS A 179 -3.13 -25.81 -3.27
C LYS A 179 -2.89 -27.15 -3.98
N LYS A 180 -1.94 -27.22 -4.90
CA LYS A 180 -1.60 -28.46 -5.61
C LYS A 180 -1.07 -29.56 -4.66
N ILE A 181 -0.27 -29.14 -3.66
CA ILE A 181 0.38 -30.09 -2.73
C ILE A 181 -0.60 -30.54 -1.62
N ASN A 182 -1.34 -29.59 -1.04
CA ASN A 182 -2.10 -29.83 0.19
C ASN A 182 -3.64 -29.87 -0.03
N GLY A 183 -4.12 -29.65 -1.26
CA GLY A 183 -5.54 -29.50 -1.56
C GLY A 183 -6.13 -28.15 -1.16
N GLU A 184 -5.57 -27.50 -0.14
CA GLU A 184 -5.97 -26.19 0.35
C GLU A 184 -4.74 -25.30 0.51
N SER A 185 -4.93 -23.97 0.45
CA SER A 185 -3.87 -23.00 0.72
C SER A 185 -4.28 -22.02 1.80
N SER A 186 -3.33 -21.73 2.70
CA SER A 186 -3.43 -20.61 3.63
C SER A 186 -3.19 -19.25 2.92
N PHE A 187 -2.71 -19.29 1.68
CA PHE A 187 -2.53 -18.13 0.80
C PHE A 187 -3.75 -18.01 -0.10
N ASN A 188 -4.50 -16.92 0.03
CA ASN A 188 -5.65 -16.62 -0.81
C ASN A 188 -5.67 -15.13 -1.18
N GLU A 189 -6.46 -14.78 -2.20
CA GLU A 189 -6.51 -13.42 -2.72
C GLU A 189 -7.04 -12.40 -1.72
N ASP A 190 -7.86 -12.83 -0.74
CA ASP A 190 -8.31 -11.92 0.32
C ASP A 190 -7.16 -11.54 1.27
N TYR A 191 -6.25 -12.45 1.62
CA TYR A 191 -5.04 -12.09 2.36
C TYR A 191 -4.11 -11.20 1.54
N LEU A 192 -3.93 -11.52 0.25
CA LEU A 192 -3.09 -10.74 -0.65
C LEU A 192 -3.53 -9.29 -0.73
N PHE A 193 -4.82 -9.06 -0.91
CA PHE A 193 -5.39 -7.73 -0.94
C PHE A 193 -5.06 -6.91 0.32
N PHE A 194 -5.21 -7.49 1.51
CA PHE A 194 -4.87 -6.80 2.76
C PHE A 194 -3.37 -6.58 2.92
N ILE A 195 -2.53 -7.51 2.47
CA ILE A 195 -1.06 -7.33 2.51
C ILE A 195 -0.64 -6.18 1.60
N ILE A 196 -1.21 -6.08 0.40
CA ILE A 196 -0.92 -4.95 -0.51
C ILE A 196 -1.36 -3.63 0.15
N GLY A 197 -2.56 -3.57 0.72
CA GLY A 197 -3.03 -2.40 1.46
C GLY A 197 -2.09 -2.02 2.61
N ASP A 198 -1.64 -3.00 3.40
CA ASP A 198 -0.68 -2.79 4.48
C ASP A 198 0.64 -2.20 3.98
N LEU A 199 1.16 -2.69 2.84
CA LEU A 199 2.42 -2.19 2.25
C LEU A 199 2.31 -0.74 1.82
N PHE A 200 1.22 -0.37 1.16
CA PHE A 200 1.00 1.00 0.71
C PHE A 200 0.80 1.96 1.87
N ILE A 201 -0.06 1.63 2.84
CA ILE A 201 -0.31 2.46 4.02
C ILE A 201 0.98 2.66 4.82
N ALA A 202 1.72 1.57 5.10
CA ALA A 202 2.93 1.66 5.90
C ALA A 202 4.09 2.36 5.18
N GLY A 203 4.25 2.14 3.88
CA GLY A 203 5.43 2.57 3.14
C GLY A 203 5.32 3.97 2.54
N THR A 204 4.13 4.41 2.13
CA THR A 204 3.95 5.70 1.45
C THR A 204 4.01 6.85 2.44
N ASP A 205 3.10 6.89 3.39
CA ASP A 205 2.85 8.05 4.24
C ASP A 205 4.03 8.33 5.19
N THR A 206 4.54 7.28 5.84
CA THR A 206 5.65 7.43 6.80
C THR A 206 6.94 7.89 6.14
N THR A 207 7.28 7.31 4.99
CA THR A 207 8.50 7.65 4.25
C THR A 207 8.40 9.04 3.64
N SER A 208 7.26 9.40 3.02
CA SER A 208 7.02 10.72 2.45
C SER A 208 7.12 11.81 3.50
N ASN A 209 6.47 11.65 4.64
CA ASN A 209 6.54 12.62 5.73
C ASN A 209 7.96 12.79 6.27
N THR A 210 8.72 11.70 6.42
CA THR A 210 10.12 11.77 6.86
C THR A 210 10.97 12.57 5.88
N LEU A 211 10.83 12.35 4.58
CA LEU A 211 11.55 13.09 3.54
C LEU A 211 11.14 14.57 3.52
N LEU A 212 9.85 14.85 3.64
CA LEU A 212 9.35 16.24 3.67
C LEU A 212 9.86 17.01 4.89
N TRP A 213 9.87 16.40 6.08
CA TRP A 213 10.48 17.01 7.27
C TRP A 213 11.97 17.21 7.08
N SER A 214 12.67 16.29 6.45
CA SER A 214 14.09 16.43 6.14
C SER A 214 14.36 17.60 5.19
N LEU A 215 13.55 17.73 4.12
CA LEU A 215 13.64 18.87 3.18
C LEU A 215 13.37 20.20 3.89
N LEU A 216 12.33 20.27 4.71
CA LEU A 216 12.02 21.47 5.49
C LEU A 216 13.17 21.83 6.42
N TYR A 217 13.72 20.86 7.15
CA TYR A 217 14.84 21.11 8.06
C TYR A 217 16.08 21.61 7.33
N MET A 218 16.43 21.02 6.19
CA MET A 218 17.56 21.47 5.36
C MET A 218 17.34 22.87 4.80
N SER A 219 16.10 23.23 4.43
CA SER A 219 15.79 24.57 3.93
C SER A 219 15.87 25.64 5.02
N LEU A 220 15.59 25.29 6.28
CA LEU A 220 15.70 26.20 7.42
C LEU A 220 17.15 26.34 7.93
N HIS A 221 18.02 25.40 7.61
CA HIS A 221 19.42 25.34 8.06
C HIS A 221 20.38 25.16 6.88
N PRO A 222 20.48 26.13 5.94
CA PRO A 222 21.19 25.96 4.68
C PRO A 222 22.73 25.87 4.80
N VAL A 223 23.30 26.05 5.98
CA VAL A 223 24.76 26.10 6.23
C VAL A 223 25.29 24.86 6.95
N THR A 224 24.45 23.88 7.19
CA THR A 224 24.84 22.56 7.72
C THR A 224 24.86 21.49 6.58
#